data_2dcfdb863eac4babdfa4245c9dc264eb
#
_entry.id   2dcfdb863eac4babdfa4245c9dc264eb
#
_cell.length_a   1.000
_cell.length_b   1.000
_cell.length_c   1.000
_cell.angle_alpha   90.00
_cell.angle_beta   90.00
_cell.angle_gamma   90.00
#
_symmetry.space_group_name_H-M   'P 1'
#
loop_
_entity.id
_entity.type
_entity.pdbx_description
1 polymer ?
#
loop_
_entity_poly.entity_id
_entity_poly.type
_entity_poly.pdbx_seq_one_letter_code
_entity_poly.pdbx_strand_id
1 'polypeptide(L)'
;MPLIVIAGLILIVGGWFASVNNRLVQLDENVMAQWGNVESSYQRRADLIPNIVNTAKGYAQFEQQTLIQVTEARSRATAITVDPANATPEQIEQFQQAQAGLSSALSRLLATFERYPDLKANENFRELINELERTENRINVERNRYNEALRVYNPEIRKFPTNLAAGILGFTTKPYFEADEGSEAAPEVNFDFGTN
;
A
#
# COMPACT_ATOMS: atom_id res chain seq x y z
N MET A 1 -18.44 -34.16 -42.96
CA MET A 1 -17.76 -34.58 -41.71
C MET A 1 -16.72 -33.57 -41.22
N PRO A 2 -15.66 -33.14 -41.99
CA PRO A 2 -14.60 -32.26 -41.46
C PRO A 2 -15.11 -30.87 -41.04
N LEU A 3 -16.09 -30.27 -41.74
CA LEU A 3 -16.63 -28.95 -41.41
C LEU A 3 -17.34 -28.91 -40.06
N ILE A 4 -18.08 -29.96 -39.66
CA ILE A 4 -18.78 -30.06 -38.36
C ILE A 4 -17.75 -30.17 -37.24
N VAL A 5 -16.67 -30.92 -37.43
CA VAL A 5 -15.56 -31.06 -36.47
C VAL A 5 -14.86 -29.71 -36.25
N ILE A 6 -14.55 -29.00 -37.33
CA ILE A 6 -13.92 -27.69 -37.30
C ILE A 6 -14.84 -26.68 -36.58
N ALA A 7 -16.14 -26.66 -36.92
CA ALA A 7 -17.11 -25.78 -36.25
C ALA A 7 -17.22 -26.07 -34.73
N GLY A 8 -17.26 -27.36 -34.35
CA GLY A 8 -17.25 -27.77 -32.94
C GLY A 8 -16.00 -27.33 -32.19
N LEU A 9 -14.81 -27.45 -32.83
CA LEU A 9 -13.57 -27.02 -32.23
C LEU A 9 -13.48 -25.51 -32.07
N ILE A 10 -13.98 -24.73 -33.01
CA ILE A 10 -14.06 -23.25 -32.91
C ILE A 10 -14.96 -22.84 -31.73
N LEU A 11 -16.10 -23.52 -31.56
CA LEU A 11 -17.01 -23.21 -30.42
C LEU A 11 -16.38 -23.55 -29.07
N ILE A 12 -15.66 -24.67 -28.98
CA ILE A 12 -14.95 -25.04 -27.73
C ILE A 12 -13.85 -24.05 -27.41
N VAL A 13 -13.02 -23.68 -28.37
CA VAL A 13 -11.93 -22.71 -28.19
C VAL A 13 -12.49 -21.32 -27.87
N GLY A 14 -13.55 -20.89 -28.56
CA GLY A 14 -14.22 -19.62 -28.28
C GLY A 14 -14.84 -19.56 -26.88
N GLY A 15 -15.52 -20.63 -26.47
CA GLY A 15 -16.08 -20.74 -25.12
C GLY A 15 -15.02 -20.76 -24.02
N TRP A 16 -13.92 -21.48 -24.25
CA TRP A 16 -12.76 -21.45 -23.34
C TRP A 16 -12.17 -20.03 -23.24
N PHE A 17 -11.94 -19.36 -24.38
CA PHE A 17 -11.38 -18.01 -24.42
C PHE A 17 -12.25 -17.00 -23.66
N ALA A 18 -13.58 -17.05 -23.85
CA ALA A 18 -14.53 -16.22 -23.13
C ALA A 18 -14.50 -16.48 -21.61
N SER A 19 -14.41 -17.76 -21.20
CA SER A 19 -14.28 -18.14 -19.80
C SER A 19 -12.99 -17.61 -19.15
N VAL A 20 -11.87 -17.73 -19.87
CA VAL A 20 -10.57 -17.19 -19.42
C VAL A 20 -10.63 -15.67 -19.30
N ASN A 21 -11.19 -14.97 -20.30
CA ASN A 21 -11.36 -13.52 -20.25
C ASN A 21 -12.16 -13.08 -19.00
N ASN A 22 -13.32 -13.69 -18.78
CA ASN A 22 -14.16 -13.33 -17.63
C ASN A 22 -13.45 -13.56 -16.30
N ARG A 23 -12.67 -14.65 -16.19
CA ARG A 23 -11.88 -14.93 -15.00
C ARG A 23 -10.76 -13.91 -14.79
N LEU A 24 -10.03 -13.54 -15.83
CA LEU A 24 -8.95 -12.56 -15.75
C LEU A 24 -9.49 -11.18 -15.39
N VAL A 25 -10.62 -10.76 -15.98
CA VAL A 25 -11.30 -9.51 -15.62
C VAL A 25 -11.69 -9.51 -14.13
N GLN A 26 -12.28 -10.59 -13.61
CA GLN A 26 -12.64 -10.66 -12.18
C GLN A 26 -11.43 -10.54 -11.26
N LEU A 27 -10.32 -11.18 -11.60
CA LEU A 27 -9.09 -11.11 -10.82
C LEU A 27 -8.46 -9.73 -10.89
N ASP A 28 -8.45 -9.10 -12.07
CA ASP A 28 -7.94 -7.75 -12.29
C ASP A 28 -8.76 -6.72 -11.49
N GLU A 29 -10.08 -6.77 -11.58
CA GLU A 29 -10.99 -5.92 -10.80
C GLU A 29 -10.79 -6.07 -9.29
N ASN A 30 -10.54 -7.30 -8.80
CA ASN A 30 -10.21 -7.51 -7.40
C ASN A 30 -8.89 -6.82 -7.01
N VAL A 31 -7.86 -6.91 -7.85
CA VAL A 31 -6.57 -6.20 -7.60
C VAL A 31 -6.79 -4.69 -7.58
N MET A 32 -7.57 -4.15 -8.52
CA MET A 32 -7.91 -2.72 -8.59
C MET A 32 -8.67 -2.26 -7.33
N ALA A 33 -9.63 -3.06 -6.86
CA ALA A 33 -10.38 -2.78 -5.63
C ALA A 33 -9.47 -2.74 -4.39
N GLN A 34 -8.51 -3.69 -4.28
CA GLN A 34 -7.55 -3.69 -3.17
C GLN A 34 -6.59 -2.50 -3.25
N TRP A 35 -6.17 -2.10 -4.44
CA TRP A 35 -5.38 -0.87 -4.62
C TRP A 35 -6.14 0.36 -4.14
N GLY A 36 -7.41 0.51 -4.48
CA GLY A 36 -8.26 1.62 -4.00
C GLY A 36 -8.33 1.69 -2.47
N ASN A 37 -8.34 0.53 -1.78
CA ASN A 37 -8.29 0.48 -0.32
C ASN A 37 -6.92 0.96 0.22
N VAL A 38 -5.83 0.58 -0.43
CA VAL A 38 -4.46 1.06 -0.10
C VAL A 38 -4.40 2.58 -0.26
N GLU A 39 -4.79 3.10 -1.42
CA GLU A 39 -4.78 4.53 -1.73
C GLU A 39 -5.63 5.33 -0.74
N SER A 40 -6.86 4.88 -0.45
CA SER A 40 -7.74 5.49 0.54
C SER A 40 -7.11 5.57 1.94
N SER A 41 -6.36 4.53 2.34
CA SER A 41 -5.67 4.50 3.63
C SER A 41 -4.50 5.49 3.69
N TYR A 42 -3.72 5.60 2.61
CA TYR A 42 -2.66 6.61 2.50
C TYR A 42 -3.21 8.03 2.46
N GLN A 43 -4.32 8.25 1.73
CA GLN A 43 -4.99 9.54 1.70
C GLN A 43 -5.48 9.95 3.09
N ARG A 44 -6.12 9.04 3.83
CA ARG A 44 -6.55 9.29 5.21
C ARG A 44 -5.39 9.70 6.11
N ARG A 45 -4.24 9.02 6.02
CA ARG A 45 -3.02 9.41 6.74
C ARG A 45 -2.58 10.84 6.38
N ALA A 46 -2.54 11.16 5.09
CA ALA A 46 -2.15 12.48 4.62
C ALA A 46 -3.10 13.59 5.11
N ASP A 47 -4.40 13.28 5.25
CA ASP A 47 -5.44 14.23 5.69
C ASP A 47 -5.41 14.50 7.21
N LEU A 48 -4.88 13.57 8.01
CA LEU A 48 -4.67 13.77 9.44
C LEU A 48 -3.54 14.76 9.74
N ILE A 49 -2.52 14.83 8.91
CA ILE A 49 -1.29 15.60 9.17
C ILE A 49 -1.54 17.10 9.37
N PRO A 50 -2.33 17.81 8.55
CA PRO A 50 -2.62 19.22 8.77
C PRO A 50 -3.23 19.50 10.14
N ASN A 51 -4.12 18.62 10.62
CA ASN A 51 -4.77 18.78 11.93
C ASN A 51 -3.76 18.56 13.06
N ILE A 52 -2.89 17.56 12.96
CA ILE A 52 -1.80 17.31 13.91
C ILE A 52 -0.86 18.52 13.96
N VAL A 53 -0.40 19.01 12.81
CA VAL A 53 0.50 20.16 12.69
C VAL A 53 -0.14 21.42 13.27
N ASN A 54 -1.41 21.71 12.96
CA ASN A 54 -2.11 22.90 13.47
C ASN A 54 -2.33 22.85 14.98
N THR A 55 -2.64 21.67 15.52
CA THR A 55 -2.76 21.51 16.97
C THR A 55 -1.42 21.73 17.67
N ALA A 56 -0.33 21.14 17.13
CA ALA A 56 1.02 21.29 17.68
C ALA A 56 1.52 22.75 17.61
N LYS A 57 1.22 23.49 16.53
CA LYS A 57 1.55 24.94 16.41
C LYS A 57 0.95 25.82 17.48
N GLY A 58 -0.16 25.41 18.12
CA GLY A 58 -0.77 26.12 19.25
C GLY A 58 0.12 26.13 20.51
N TYR A 59 1.15 25.28 20.56
CA TYR A 59 2.09 25.18 21.66
C TYR A 59 3.41 25.87 21.30
N ALA A 60 3.63 27.07 21.77
CA ALA A 60 4.73 27.97 21.37
C ALA A 60 6.15 27.38 21.54
N GLN A 61 6.30 26.35 22.35
CA GLN A 61 7.58 25.69 22.62
C GLN A 61 7.83 24.49 21.69
N PHE A 62 6.87 24.11 20.84
CA PHE A 62 7.06 22.94 19.96
C PHE A 62 8.05 23.24 18.83
N GLU A 63 8.89 22.26 18.51
CA GLU A 63 9.95 22.39 17.50
C GLU A 63 9.37 22.64 16.09
N GLN A 64 9.44 23.88 15.61
CA GLN A 64 8.96 24.28 14.30
C GLN A 64 9.59 23.45 13.17
N GLN A 65 10.87 23.08 13.29
CA GLN A 65 11.59 22.30 12.29
C GLN A 65 10.95 20.92 12.05
N THR A 66 10.48 20.25 13.11
CA THR A 66 9.81 18.95 13.01
C THR A 66 8.48 19.09 12.26
N LEU A 67 7.72 20.15 12.49
CA LEU A 67 6.45 20.41 11.78
C LEU A 67 6.68 20.68 10.28
N ILE A 68 7.73 21.42 9.94
CA ILE A 68 8.13 21.68 8.56
C ILE A 68 8.49 20.36 7.86
N GLN A 69 9.34 19.52 8.48
CA GLN A 69 9.75 18.23 7.90
C GLN A 69 8.56 17.31 7.62
N VAL A 70 7.58 17.23 8.52
CA VAL A 70 6.38 16.42 8.32
C VAL A 70 5.52 16.98 7.18
N THR A 71 5.37 18.31 7.10
CA THR A 71 4.60 18.96 6.02
C THR A 71 5.25 18.73 4.65
N GLU A 72 6.58 18.83 4.55
CA GLU A 72 7.33 18.56 3.33
C GLU A 72 7.28 17.09 2.94
N ALA A 73 7.43 16.18 3.91
CA ALA A 73 7.31 14.74 3.66
C ALA A 73 5.91 14.36 3.16
N ARG A 74 4.85 14.96 3.75
CA ARG A 74 3.48 14.82 3.26
C ARG A 74 3.35 15.28 1.80
N SER A 75 3.90 16.47 1.48
CA SER A 75 3.83 17.00 0.11
C SER A 75 4.50 16.06 -0.90
N ARG A 76 5.66 15.49 -0.56
CA ARG A 76 6.35 14.51 -1.40
C ARG A 76 5.54 13.22 -1.56
N ALA A 77 4.98 12.69 -0.46
CA ALA A 77 4.21 11.45 -0.46
C ALA A 77 2.90 11.56 -1.26
N THR A 78 2.26 12.75 -1.26
CA THR A 78 1.01 12.99 -2.00
C THR A 78 1.22 13.43 -3.46
N ALA A 79 2.45 13.78 -3.85
CA ALA A 79 2.78 14.14 -5.22
C ALA A 79 2.93 12.93 -6.15
N ILE A 80 3.17 11.74 -5.59
CA ILE A 80 3.35 10.51 -6.37
C ILE A 80 2.00 9.80 -6.47
N THR A 81 1.49 9.72 -7.70
CA THR A 81 0.30 8.94 -8.03
C THR A 81 0.71 7.72 -8.85
N VAL A 82 0.10 6.59 -8.60
CA VAL A 82 0.33 5.33 -9.32
C VAL A 82 -0.97 4.90 -9.99
N ASP A 83 -0.91 4.66 -11.29
CA ASP A 83 -1.99 3.98 -12.01
C ASP A 83 -1.84 2.46 -11.85
N PRO A 84 -2.69 1.79 -11.06
CA PRO A 84 -2.56 0.36 -10.79
C PRO A 84 -2.77 -0.53 -12.02
N ALA A 85 -3.40 0.00 -13.08
CA ALA A 85 -3.59 -0.73 -14.33
C ALA A 85 -2.24 -0.92 -15.07
N ASN A 86 -1.36 0.10 -14.99
CA ASN A 86 -0.12 0.16 -15.75
C ASN A 86 1.11 0.40 -14.87
N ALA A 87 1.02 0.11 -13.57
CA ALA A 87 2.10 0.35 -12.62
C ALA A 87 3.36 -0.45 -12.98
N THR A 88 4.51 0.23 -13.00
CA THR A 88 5.81 -0.44 -13.11
C THR A 88 6.40 -0.71 -11.72
N PRO A 89 7.34 -1.68 -11.60
CA PRO A 89 8.05 -1.91 -10.33
C PRO A 89 8.70 -0.62 -9.79
N GLU A 90 9.31 0.17 -10.65
CA GLU A 90 9.99 1.42 -10.29
C GLU A 90 9.01 2.48 -9.75
N GLN A 91 7.79 2.53 -10.30
CA GLN A 91 6.75 3.45 -9.81
C GLN A 91 6.25 3.04 -8.42
N ILE A 92 6.06 1.73 -8.18
CA ILE A 92 5.70 1.22 -6.85
C ILE A 92 6.82 1.48 -5.85
N GLU A 93 8.08 1.25 -6.22
CA GLU A 93 9.23 1.53 -5.38
C GLU A 93 9.31 3.02 -5.00
N GLN A 94 9.21 3.92 -5.97
CA GLN A 94 9.20 5.38 -5.71
C GLN A 94 8.05 5.78 -4.78
N PHE A 95 6.86 5.22 -4.99
CA PHE A 95 5.73 5.43 -4.11
C PHE A 95 6.03 4.94 -2.68
N GLN A 96 6.57 3.72 -2.52
CA GLN A 96 6.94 3.17 -1.22
C GLN A 96 8.00 4.04 -0.52
N GLN A 97 9.05 4.47 -1.23
CA GLN A 97 10.10 5.34 -0.67
C GLN A 97 9.54 6.67 -0.17
N ALA A 98 8.63 7.29 -0.93
CA ALA A 98 8.01 8.54 -0.50
C ALA A 98 7.11 8.35 0.73
N GLN A 99 6.36 7.26 0.79
CA GLN A 99 5.51 6.91 1.91
C GLN A 99 6.35 6.55 3.17
N ALA A 100 7.46 5.83 3.01
CA ALA A 100 8.43 5.53 4.09
C ALA A 100 9.08 6.81 4.64
N GLY A 101 9.41 7.77 3.77
CA GLY A 101 9.89 9.09 4.16
C GLY A 101 8.90 9.85 5.05
N LEU A 102 7.60 9.75 4.75
CA LEU A 102 6.54 10.32 5.58
C LEU A 102 6.42 9.59 6.92
N SER A 103 6.42 8.25 6.94
CA SER A 103 6.39 7.46 8.19
C SER A 103 7.59 7.80 9.10
N SER A 104 8.79 7.98 8.54
CA SER A 104 9.97 8.41 9.28
C SER A 104 9.83 9.81 9.88
N ALA A 105 9.25 10.75 9.14
CA ALA A 105 9.00 12.10 9.64
C ALA A 105 7.94 12.11 10.76
N LEU A 106 6.89 11.30 10.63
CA LEU A 106 5.85 11.12 11.66
C LEU A 106 6.42 10.46 12.93
N SER A 107 7.28 9.45 12.80
CA SER A 107 7.96 8.82 13.94
C SER A 107 8.82 9.83 14.72
N ARG A 108 9.54 10.74 14.03
CA ARG A 108 10.28 11.83 14.69
C ARG A 108 9.34 12.82 15.38
N LEU A 109 8.20 13.14 14.75
CA LEU A 109 7.18 13.98 15.37
C LEU A 109 6.68 13.38 16.69
N LEU A 110 6.36 12.08 16.69
CA LEU A 110 5.91 11.35 17.88
C LEU A 110 6.97 11.31 18.98
N ALA A 111 8.23 11.05 18.64
CA ALA A 111 9.34 11.09 19.59
C ALA A 111 9.57 12.48 20.17
N THR A 112 9.37 13.53 19.38
CA THR A 112 9.45 14.93 19.83
C THR A 112 8.28 15.25 20.77
N PHE A 113 7.07 14.83 20.42
CA PHE A 113 5.85 15.03 21.19
C PHE A 113 5.96 14.49 22.64
N GLU A 114 6.62 13.35 22.86
CA GLU A 114 6.83 12.78 24.20
C GLU A 114 7.53 13.73 25.18
N ARG A 115 8.28 14.71 24.68
CA ARG A 115 8.99 15.73 25.48
C ARG A 115 8.12 16.93 25.89
N TYR A 116 6.87 17.01 25.43
CA TYR A 116 5.95 18.13 25.69
C TYR A 116 4.72 17.68 26.48
N PRO A 117 4.78 17.69 27.84
CA PRO A 117 3.71 17.18 28.70
C PRO A 117 2.35 17.86 28.48
N ASP A 118 2.35 19.17 28.24
CA ASP A 118 1.13 19.95 28.03
C ASP A 118 0.41 19.55 26.72
N LEU A 119 1.18 19.29 25.66
CA LEU A 119 0.63 18.81 24.40
C LEU A 119 0.16 17.35 24.55
N LYS A 120 0.91 16.54 25.29
CA LYS A 120 0.54 15.15 25.62
C LYS A 120 -0.76 15.06 26.43
N ALA A 121 -1.04 16.06 27.27
CA ALA A 121 -2.29 16.16 28.03
C ALA A 121 -3.48 16.61 27.17
N ASN A 122 -3.24 17.19 25.98
CA ASN A 122 -4.31 17.64 25.09
C ASN A 122 -5.07 16.45 24.51
N GLU A 123 -6.37 16.38 24.81
CA GLU A 123 -7.24 15.25 24.42
C GLU A 123 -7.39 15.16 22.89
N ASN A 124 -7.62 16.27 22.21
CA ASN A 124 -7.77 16.30 20.75
C ASN A 124 -6.48 15.85 20.05
N PHE A 125 -5.32 16.24 20.58
CA PHE A 125 -4.03 15.81 20.00
C PHE A 125 -3.83 14.31 20.17
N ARG A 126 -4.11 13.75 21.35
CA ARG A 126 -4.03 12.31 21.60
C ARG A 126 -4.96 11.51 20.68
N GLU A 127 -6.18 12.02 20.45
CA GLU A 127 -7.12 11.38 19.54
C GLU A 127 -6.57 11.34 18.09
N LEU A 128 -5.98 12.44 17.61
CA LEU A 128 -5.34 12.51 16.30
C LEU A 128 -4.16 11.54 16.19
N ILE A 129 -3.34 11.40 17.23
CA ILE A 129 -2.22 10.44 17.25
C ILE A 129 -2.74 9.00 17.24
N ASN A 130 -3.73 8.67 18.05
CA ASN A 130 -4.35 7.34 18.05
C ASN A 130 -4.95 6.99 16.68
N GLU A 131 -5.57 7.96 16.00
CA GLU A 131 -6.12 7.75 14.66
C GLU A 131 -5.02 7.59 13.61
N LEU A 132 -3.89 8.29 13.76
CA LEU A 132 -2.71 8.10 12.92
C LEU A 132 -2.16 6.67 13.07
N GLU A 133 -1.99 6.17 14.28
CA GLU A 133 -1.51 4.80 14.55
C GLU A 133 -2.47 3.74 13.98
N ARG A 134 -3.78 3.93 14.15
CA ARG A 134 -4.78 3.04 13.52
C ARG A 134 -4.68 3.05 12.01
N THR A 135 -4.42 4.22 11.42
CA THR A 135 -4.28 4.37 9.97
C THR A 135 -3.02 3.69 9.45
N GLU A 136 -1.87 3.78 10.18
CA GLU A 136 -0.64 3.06 9.85
C GLU A 136 -0.87 1.54 9.88
N ASN A 137 -1.51 1.02 10.92
CA ASN A 137 -1.86 -0.40 11.00
C ASN A 137 -2.77 -0.82 9.83
N ARG A 138 -3.72 0.02 9.46
CA ARG A 138 -4.61 -0.23 8.33
C ARG A 138 -3.86 -0.26 7.00
N ILE A 139 -2.93 0.67 6.77
CA ILE A 139 -2.07 0.68 5.57
C ILE A 139 -1.37 -0.68 5.41
N ASN A 140 -0.78 -1.22 6.47
CA ASN A 140 -0.12 -2.52 6.44
C ASN A 140 -1.09 -3.67 6.09
N VAL A 141 -2.30 -3.65 6.64
CA VAL A 141 -3.34 -4.63 6.32
C VAL A 141 -3.76 -4.55 4.85
N GLU A 142 -3.99 -3.33 4.33
CA GLU A 142 -4.45 -3.17 2.94
C GLU A 142 -3.32 -3.48 1.93
N ARG A 143 -2.05 -3.17 2.22
CA ARG A 143 -0.88 -3.62 1.43
C ARG A 143 -0.83 -5.15 1.34
N ASN A 144 -1.03 -5.85 2.46
CA ASN A 144 -1.05 -7.31 2.48
C ASN A 144 -2.21 -7.86 1.64
N ARG A 145 -3.42 -7.29 1.73
CA ARG A 145 -4.58 -7.70 0.91
C ARG A 145 -4.33 -7.49 -0.58
N TYR A 146 -3.72 -6.37 -0.96
CA TYR A 146 -3.30 -6.12 -2.34
C TYR A 146 -2.31 -7.19 -2.82
N ASN A 147 -1.28 -7.49 -2.02
CA ASN A 147 -0.31 -8.54 -2.34
C ASN A 147 -0.96 -9.93 -2.43
N GLU A 148 -1.94 -10.23 -1.59
CA GLU A 148 -2.72 -11.48 -1.67
C GLU A 148 -3.53 -11.57 -2.96
N ALA A 149 -4.18 -10.49 -3.39
CA ALA A 149 -4.87 -10.44 -4.67
C ALA A 149 -3.90 -10.69 -5.84
N LEU A 150 -2.70 -10.12 -5.80
CA LEU A 150 -1.66 -10.35 -6.80
C LEU A 150 -1.12 -11.79 -6.80
N ARG A 151 -1.05 -12.46 -5.65
CA ARG A 151 -0.66 -13.88 -5.57
C ARG A 151 -1.63 -14.80 -6.30
N VAL A 152 -2.87 -14.37 -6.50
CA VAL A 152 -3.86 -15.10 -7.30
C VAL A 152 -3.81 -14.66 -8.77
N TYR A 153 -3.73 -13.35 -9.02
CA TYR A 153 -3.75 -12.76 -10.36
C TYR A 153 -2.50 -13.08 -11.19
N ASN A 154 -1.31 -12.75 -10.70
CA ASN A 154 -0.06 -12.88 -11.44
C ASN A 154 0.27 -14.32 -11.89
N PRO A 155 0.09 -15.37 -11.06
CA PRO A 155 0.26 -16.75 -11.54
C PRO A 155 -0.77 -17.16 -12.59
N GLU A 156 -2.01 -16.67 -12.49
CA GLU A 156 -3.08 -17.03 -13.43
C GLU A 156 -2.78 -16.58 -14.86
N ILE A 157 -2.28 -15.36 -15.04
CA ILE A 157 -1.91 -14.85 -16.36
C ILE A 157 -0.64 -15.49 -16.92
N ARG A 158 0.17 -16.15 -16.09
CA ARG A 158 1.40 -16.85 -16.50
C ARG A 158 1.20 -18.34 -16.80
N LYS A 159 0.09 -18.94 -16.36
CA LYS A 159 -0.20 -20.35 -16.58
C LYS A 159 -0.52 -20.62 -18.05
N PHE A 160 -0.05 -21.78 -18.56
CA PHE A 160 -0.52 -22.30 -19.85
C PHE A 160 -1.86 -23.01 -19.66
N PRO A 161 -2.83 -22.86 -20.58
CA PRO A 161 -2.79 -22.04 -21.81
C PRO A 161 -3.26 -20.58 -21.59
N THR A 162 -3.63 -20.17 -20.38
CA THR A 162 -4.16 -18.84 -20.04
C THR A 162 -3.23 -17.70 -20.50
N ASN A 163 -1.92 -17.90 -20.44
CA ASN A 163 -0.91 -16.90 -20.86
C ASN A 163 -1.05 -16.47 -22.33
N LEU A 164 -1.51 -17.37 -23.22
CA LEU A 164 -1.78 -17.03 -24.62
C LEU A 164 -2.97 -16.06 -24.73
N ALA A 165 -4.05 -16.35 -24.00
CA ALA A 165 -5.22 -15.50 -23.98
C ALA A 165 -4.90 -14.15 -23.28
N ALA A 166 -4.18 -14.17 -22.16
CA ALA A 166 -3.77 -12.98 -21.43
C ALA A 166 -2.95 -12.01 -22.31
N GLY A 167 -1.98 -12.54 -23.07
CA GLY A 167 -1.19 -11.73 -23.99
C GLY A 167 -2.03 -11.08 -25.10
N ILE A 168 -3.01 -11.80 -25.67
CA ILE A 168 -3.92 -11.26 -26.70
C ILE A 168 -4.85 -10.20 -26.10
N LEU A 169 -5.31 -10.38 -24.87
CA LEU A 169 -6.24 -9.51 -24.18
C LEU A 169 -5.56 -8.30 -23.48
N GLY A 170 -4.22 -8.26 -23.47
CA GLY A 170 -3.46 -7.16 -22.89
C GLY A 170 -3.30 -7.21 -21.36
N PHE A 171 -3.59 -8.34 -20.70
CA PHE A 171 -3.33 -8.51 -19.27
C PHE A 171 -1.84 -8.71 -19.01
N THR A 172 -1.31 -7.92 -18.08
CA THR A 172 0.10 -7.95 -17.67
C THR A 172 0.23 -8.23 -16.17
N THR A 173 1.39 -8.74 -15.75
CA THR A 173 1.69 -8.89 -14.33
C THR A 173 1.82 -7.52 -13.66
N LYS A 174 1.35 -7.43 -12.40
CA LYS A 174 1.45 -6.21 -11.61
C LYS A 174 2.47 -6.37 -10.48
N PRO A 175 3.18 -5.30 -10.12
CA PRO A 175 4.22 -5.35 -9.08
C PRO A 175 3.61 -5.48 -7.68
N TYR A 176 4.34 -6.18 -6.80
CA TYR A 176 4.01 -6.30 -5.38
C TYR A 176 4.53 -5.11 -4.59
N PHE A 177 3.89 -4.82 -3.46
CA PHE A 177 4.58 -4.09 -2.40
C PHE A 177 5.65 -4.99 -1.78
N GLU A 178 6.86 -4.46 -1.66
CA GLU A 178 7.95 -5.13 -0.95
C GLU A 178 7.76 -5.01 0.57
N ALA A 179 8.34 -5.94 1.32
CA ALA A 179 8.42 -5.82 2.77
C ALA A 179 9.29 -4.62 3.14
N ASP A 180 8.95 -3.92 4.22
CA ASP A 180 9.76 -2.81 4.70
C ASP A 180 11.15 -3.33 5.11
N GLU A 181 12.22 -2.59 4.74
CA GLU A 181 13.60 -2.96 5.06
C GLU A 181 13.76 -3.22 6.57
N GLY A 182 14.36 -4.36 6.90
CA GLY A 182 14.56 -4.78 8.29
C GLY A 182 13.44 -5.65 8.88
N SER A 183 12.32 -5.86 8.18
CA SER A 183 11.26 -6.77 8.64
C SER A 183 11.65 -8.25 8.56
N GLU A 184 12.76 -8.57 7.89
CA GLU A 184 13.29 -9.93 7.74
C GLU A 184 14.06 -10.41 8.99
N ALA A 185 14.55 -9.48 9.82
CA ALA A 185 15.26 -9.81 11.04
C ALA A 185 14.27 -9.88 12.22
N ALA A 186 14.12 -11.06 12.83
CA ALA A 186 13.43 -11.16 14.10
C ALA A 186 14.13 -10.26 15.14
N PRO A 187 13.41 -9.49 15.97
CA PRO A 187 14.02 -8.71 17.03
C PRO A 187 14.89 -9.62 17.92
N GLU A 188 16.18 -9.33 18.03
CA GLU A 188 17.02 -10.00 19.02
C GLU A 188 16.57 -9.60 20.42
N VAL A 189 15.89 -10.50 21.09
CA VAL A 189 15.51 -10.33 22.50
C VAL A 189 16.69 -10.81 23.36
N ASN A 190 17.60 -9.91 23.70
CA ASN A 190 18.64 -10.18 24.68
C ASN A 190 18.05 -10.07 26.09
N PHE A 191 17.76 -11.22 26.70
CA PHE A 191 17.47 -11.31 28.13
C PHE A 191 18.82 -11.32 28.89
N ASP A 192 19.30 -10.16 29.31
CA ASP A 192 20.41 -10.10 30.27
C ASP A 192 19.82 -10.35 31.68
N PHE A 193 19.81 -11.61 32.10
CA PHE A 193 19.56 -11.98 33.49
C PHE A 193 20.84 -11.72 34.28
N GLY A 194 21.08 -10.44 34.66
CA GLY A 194 22.21 -10.08 35.51
C GLY A 194 22.36 -11.07 36.65
N THR A 195 23.37 -11.92 36.57
CA THR A 195 23.81 -12.79 37.67
C THR A 195 24.52 -11.92 38.69
N ASN A 196 23.85 -11.59 39.78
CA ASN A 196 24.48 -11.13 40.99
C ASN A 196 25.15 -12.32 41.72
#